data_b0e40f0b48c82d03ec759d17170c1e79
#
_entry.id   b0e40f0b48c82d03ec759d17170c1e79
#
_cell.length_a   1.000
_cell.length_b   1.000
_cell.length_c   1.000
_cell.angle_alpha   90.00
_cell.angle_beta   90.00
_cell.angle_gamma   90.00
#
_symmetry.space_group_name_H-M   'P 1'
#
loop_
_entity.id
_entity.type
_entity.pdbx_description
1 polymer ?
#
loop_
_entity_poly.entity_id
_entity_poly.type
_entity_poly.pdbx_seq_one_letter_code
_entity_poly.pdbx_strand_id
1 'polypeptide(L)'
;KNPTAEKRTASIRITAKDNDDLEPVSVTVTQAGSETPEVYSLTVDPAALTFEAEGAAGQSVKVTASGEGITWSAAVDEAAKEWITLSATEGAEGETTLTVTVQDNPDTAERSANVTLTPSAESVGPKAIRVTQEAKVLPPSLTMTYNDGDVPEEGFVIDYLGRKRYTINVVPVNLDWNVRVSYDNEKEKDWLTVNPFKDEDSGIHNISINANDKKNENSAPRTARVIVTTDVEGIGPFEIPVTQEGKPEFLSTLEEDVDFGVLTQSRIAVYPNDELRHQPYTLWELKLWDEGITLTSSQMFIGTGNRLHMKLYTDPIEKNDDNIYILPEGTYTVTTADIEDSAYQFVSRDIMCGRAGFSHPKFPSGTWYIRMENDTVTGDACITGGTITVTRNGEEYDIAFDFTSDAGYKVTGSFKGILDLHVQ
;
A
#
# COMPACT_ATOMS: atom_id res chain seq x y z
N LYS A 1 75.20 1.58 38.20
CA LYS A 1 73.81 1.38 38.71
C LYS A 1 73.81 0.29 39.75
N ASN A 2 73.02 0.37 40.78
CA ASN A 2 72.66 -0.70 41.68
C ASN A 2 71.69 -1.68 40.98
N PRO A 3 72.01 -2.93 40.67
CA PRO A 3 71.10 -3.80 39.95
C PRO A 3 70.10 -4.51 40.83
N THR A 4 70.13 -4.28 42.16
CA THR A 4 69.23 -4.91 43.16
C THR A 4 68.25 -3.93 43.71
N ALA A 5 67.11 -4.38 44.18
CA ALA A 5 66.09 -3.57 44.83
C ALA A 5 66.57 -2.99 46.20
N GLU A 6 67.54 -3.61 46.79
CA GLU A 6 68.07 -3.15 48.09
C GLU A 6 69.13 -2.09 47.93
N LYS A 7 69.11 -1.09 48.88
CA LYS A 7 70.18 -0.08 48.95
C LYS A 7 71.49 -0.72 49.30
N ARG A 8 72.60 -0.27 48.70
CA ARG A 8 73.95 -0.70 49.07
C ARG A 8 74.71 0.51 49.61
N THR A 9 75.56 0.23 50.61
CA THR A 9 76.39 1.21 51.20
C THR A 9 77.85 0.79 51.14
N ALA A 10 78.74 1.76 50.98
CA ALA A 10 80.20 1.57 51.09
C ALA A 10 80.75 2.73 51.88
N SER A 11 81.80 2.47 52.63
CA SER A 11 82.56 3.48 53.35
C SER A 11 83.89 3.78 52.64
N ILE A 12 84.15 5.02 52.38
CA ILE A 12 85.43 5.52 51.92
C ILE A 12 86.14 6.06 53.11
N ARG A 13 87.25 5.41 53.49
CA ARG A 13 88.14 5.86 54.58
C ARG A 13 89.22 6.71 53.98
N ILE A 14 89.34 7.95 54.43
CA ILE A 14 90.33 8.91 54.00
C ILE A 14 91.35 9.02 55.13
N THR A 15 92.58 8.68 54.85
CA THR A 15 93.67 8.84 55.78
C THR A 15 94.69 9.85 55.26
N ALA A 16 95.30 10.64 56.12
CA ALA A 16 96.38 11.53 55.73
C ALA A 16 97.60 10.72 55.44
N LYS A 17 98.29 11.01 54.33
CA LYS A 17 99.60 10.44 54.02
C LYS A 17 100.69 11.26 54.74
N ASP A 18 101.53 10.59 55.45
CA ASP A 18 102.70 11.19 56.13
C ASP A 18 102.34 12.05 57.35
N ASN A 19 101.17 11.86 57.96
CA ASN A 19 100.80 12.50 59.24
C ASN A 19 99.92 11.53 60.08
N ASP A 20 100.47 10.80 60.99
CA ASP A 20 99.85 9.77 61.84
C ASP A 20 98.97 10.41 62.98
N ASP A 21 99.07 11.71 63.21
CA ASP A 21 98.31 12.40 64.25
C ASP A 21 96.89 12.82 63.79
N LEU A 22 96.57 12.62 62.55
CA LEU A 22 95.22 12.89 62.00
C LEU A 22 94.32 11.68 61.95
N GLU A 23 93.22 11.72 62.71
CA GLU A 23 92.26 10.63 62.70
C GLU A 23 91.62 10.49 61.28
N PRO A 24 91.47 9.20 60.86
CA PRO A 24 90.80 8.92 59.57
C PRO A 24 89.37 9.39 59.55
N VAL A 25 88.93 10.04 58.44
CA VAL A 25 87.54 10.41 58.17
C VAL A 25 86.90 9.35 57.33
N SER A 26 85.78 8.86 57.78
CA SER A 26 84.93 7.94 56.99
C SER A 26 83.72 8.64 56.34
N VAL A 27 83.61 8.51 55.04
CA VAL A 27 82.48 8.98 54.26
C VAL A 27 81.66 7.80 53.84
N THR A 28 80.43 7.72 54.28
CA THR A 28 79.46 6.68 53.84
C THR A 28 78.81 7.12 52.56
N VAL A 29 78.94 6.27 51.53
CA VAL A 29 78.26 6.43 50.24
C VAL A 29 77.07 5.46 50.20
N THR A 30 75.91 5.93 50.02
CA THR A 30 74.69 5.12 49.90
C THR A 30 74.15 5.25 48.48
N GLN A 31 73.91 4.13 47.82
CA GLN A 31 73.22 4.05 46.55
C GLN A 31 71.87 3.36 46.75
N ALA A 32 70.76 4.01 46.35
CA ALA A 32 69.42 3.45 46.38
C ALA A 32 69.33 2.17 45.52
N GLY A 33 68.43 1.28 45.88
CA GLY A 33 68.08 0.15 45.07
C GLY A 33 67.43 0.57 43.72
N SER A 34 67.46 -0.30 42.75
CA SER A 34 66.69 -0.16 41.56
C SER A 34 65.24 -0.57 41.89
N GLU A 35 64.32 0.37 41.97
CA GLU A 35 62.87 0.02 41.98
C GLU A 35 62.59 -0.75 40.72
N THR A 36 62.08 -2.00 40.82
CA THR A 36 61.54 -2.72 39.67
C THR A 36 60.21 -2.04 39.37
N PRO A 37 59.94 -1.49 38.16
CA PRO A 37 58.65 -0.92 37.88
C PRO A 37 57.59 -1.97 38.09
N GLU A 38 56.55 -1.65 38.87
CA GLU A 38 55.40 -2.50 39.00
C GLU A 38 54.71 -2.60 37.64
N VAL A 39 54.43 -3.84 37.21
CA VAL A 39 53.75 -4.13 35.96
C VAL A 39 52.29 -4.40 36.28
N TYR A 40 51.46 -3.44 35.94
CA TYR A 40 50.02 -3.60 36.07
C TYR A 40 49.44 -4.18 34.78
N SER A 41 48.41 -5.02 34.88
CA SER A 41 47.65 -5.53 33.77
C SER A 41 46.17 -5.76 34.09
N LEU A 42 45.31 -5.61 33.11
CA LEU A 42 43.90 -6.00 33.18
C LEU A 42 43.57 -6.78 31.90
N THR A 43 42.99 -7.96 32.04
CA THR A 43 42.52 -8.76 30.90
C THR A 43 41.12 -9.29 31.16
N VAL A 44 40.37 -9.52 30.07
CA VAL A 44 39.04 -10.10 30.08
C VAL A 44 38.97 -11.24 29.07
N ASP A 45 38.38 -12.35 29.44
CA ASP A 45 38.24 -13.51 28.57
C ASP A 45 36.94 -14.28 28.86
N PRO A 46 36.03 -14.42 27.88
CA PRO A 46 36.09 -13.84 26.55
C PRO A 46 35.80 -12.31 26.52
N ALA A 47 36.29 -11.62 25.49
CA ALA A 47 36.02 -10.20 25.28
C ALA A 47 34.74 -9.92 24.44
N ALA A 48 34.00 -10.96 24.07
CA ALA A 48 32.72 -10.86 23.38
C ALA A 48 31.79 -11.97 23.85
N LEU A 49 30.53 -11.63 24.02
CA LEU A 49 29.44 -12.51 24.40
C LEU A 49 28.30 -12.38 23.40
N THR A 50 27.72 -13.50 23.01
CA THR A 50 26.52 -13.55 22.17
C THR A 50 25.41 -14.26 22.92
N PHE A 51 24.25 -13.65 22.96
CA PHE A 51 23.03 -14.15 23.60
C PHE A 51 21.95 -14.36 22.54
N GLU A 52 21.11 -15.36 22.74
CA GLU A 52 19.88 -15.53 22.00
C GLU A 52 18.87 -14.41 22.37
N ALA A 53 17.81 -14.25 21.58
CA ALA A 53 16.79 -13.23 21.81
C ALA A 53 16.09 -13.39 23.16
N GLU A 54 15.72 -14.63 23.50
CA GLU A 54 15.19 -14.92 24.84
C GLU A 54 16.35 -14.91 25.83
N GLY A 55 16.33 -13.98 26.78
CA GLY A 55 17.38 -13.81 27.79
C GLY A 55 17.81 -15.12 28.43
N ALA A 56 19.00 -15.57 28.07
CA ALA A 56 19.55 -16.82 28.55
C ALA A 56 20.18 -16.68 29.96
N ALA A 57 20.49 -17.80 30.57
CA ALA A 57 21.33 -17.84 31.77
C ALA A 57 22.60 -17.01 31.54
N GLY A 58 23.02 -16.25 32.58
CA GLY A 58 24.19 -15.38 32.49
C GLY A 58 25.45 -16.09 31.96
N GLN A 59 26.22 -15.40 31.14
CA GLN A 59 27.50 -15.87 30.63
C GLN A 59 28.65 -15.28 31.46
N SER A 60 29.67 -16.09 31.71
CA SER A 60 30.78 -15.72 32.57
C SER A 60 31.97 -15.20 31.76
N VAL A 61 32.57 -14.13 32.24
CA VAL A 61 33.83 -13.56 31.76
C VAL A 61 34.83 -13.60 32.90
N LYS A 62 35.99 -14.16 32.61
CA LYS A 62 37.13 -14.15 33.53
C LYS A 62 37.82 -12.80 33.41
N VAL A 63 37.87 -12.07 34.53
CA VAL A 63 38.63 -10.82 34.66
C VAL A 63 39.87 -11.11 35.48
N THR A 64 41.04 -10.79 34.93
CA THR A 64 42.33 -10.97 35.65
C THR A 64 43.01 -9.60 35.77
N ALA A 65 43.19 -9.17 36.99
CA ALA A 65 43.91 -7.94 37.34
C ALA A 65 45.22 -8.30 38.08
N SER A 66 46.34 -7.75 37.66
CA SER A 66 47.67 -8.07 38.23
C SER A 66 48.45 -6.78 38.50
N GLY A 67 49.10 -6.72 39.61
CA GLY A 67 49.85 -5.58 40.17
C GLY A 67 49.36 -5.22 41.55
N GLU A 68 50.27 -4.92 42.47
CA GLU A 68 49.95 -4.70 43.89
C GLU A 68 48.90 -3.60 44.07
N GLY A 69 47.76 -3.98 44.65
CA GLY A 69 46.66 -3.03 44.98
C GLY A 69 45.82 -2.52 43.81
N ILE A 70 45.96 -3.11 42.57
CA ILE A 70 45.13 -2.75 41.45
C ILE A 70 43.66 -3.10 41.75
N THR A 71 42.78 -2.16 41.38
CA THR A 71 41.32 -2.37 41.39
C THR A 71 40.79 -2.05 39.95
N TRP A 72 39.56 -2.47 39.70
CA TRP A 72 38.84 -2.12 38.45
C TRP A 72 37.36 -1.87 38.73
N SER A 73 36.75 -1.04 37.88
CA SER A 73 35.32 -0.82 37.84
C SER A 73 34.74 -1.24 36.51
N ALA A 74 33.52 -1.77 36.48
CA ALA A 74 32.78 -2.12 35.30
C ALA A 74 31.56 -1.25 35.12
N ALA A 75 31.36 -0.73 33.91
CA ALA A 75 30.20 0.08 33.52
C ALA A 75 29.59 -0.44 32.22
N VAL A 76 28.27 -0.55 32.18
CA VAL A 76 27.49 -0.84 30.98
C VAL A 76 27.24 0.47 30.24
N ASP A 77 27.28 0.46 28.91
CA ASP A 77 26.85 1.60 28.09
C ASP A 77 25.48 2.12 28.56
N GLU A 78 25.28 3.43 28.61
CA GLU A 78 24.08 4.07 29.20
C GLU A 78 22.78 3.53 28.59
N ALA A 79 22.74 3.40 27.26
CA ALA A 79 21.59 2.90 26.52
C ALA A 79 21.29 1.40 26.74
N ALA A 80 22.19 0.67 27.40
CA ALA A 80 22.07 -0.77 27.62
C ALA A 80 21.83 -1.15 29.09
N LYS A 81 21.80 -0.20 30.00
CA LYS A 81 21.60 -0.44 31.44
C LYS A 81 20.27 -1.11 31.76
N GLU A 82 19.26 -0.92 30.91
CA GLU A 82 17.94 -1.53 31.11
C GLU A 82 17.92 -3.01 30.76
N TRP A 83 18.85 -3.48 29.92
CA TRP A 83 18.81 -4.86 29.45
C TRP A 83 20.09 -5.69 29.74
N ILE A 84 21.18 -5.07 30.23
CA ILE A 84 22.40 -5.77 30.69
C ILE A 84 22.55 -5.59 32.19
N THR A 85 22.74 -6.70 32.92
CA THR A 85 23.04 -6.71 34.35
C THR A 85 24.36 -7.43 34.58
N LEU A 86 25.17 -6.89 35.47
CA LEU A 86 26.46 -7.45 35.91
C LEU A 86 26.36 -8.02 37.30
N SER A 87 27.03 -9.14 37.58
CA SER A 87 27.13 -9.73 38.92
C SER A 87 27.98 -8.89 39.88
N ALA A 88 28.89 -8.07 39.34
CA ALA A 88 29.72 -7.13 40.10
C ALA A 88 30.05 -5.91 39.22
N THR A 89 30.18 -4.75 39.84
CA THR A 89 30.58 -3.49 39.21
C THR A 89 32.00 -3.04 39.56
N GLU A 90 32.70 -3.78 40.40
CA GLU A 90 34.05 -3.51 40.83
C GLU A 90 34.76 -4.82 41.25
N GLY A 91 36.09 -4.80 41.24
CA GLY A 91 36.90 -5.90 41.70
C GLY A 91 38.34 -5.46 42.02
N ALA A 92 39.12 -6.36 42.60
CA ALA A 92 40.47 -6.13 43.07
C ALA A 92 41.48 -7.04 42.31
N GLU A 93 42.73 -6.98 42.71
CA GLU A 93 43.82 -7.85 42.24
C GLU A 93 43.45 -9.34 42.30
N GLY A 94 43.83 -10.08 41.27
CA GLY A 94 43.57 -11.51 41.14
C GLY A 94 42.56 -11.82 40.03
N GLU A 95 42.00 -13.03 40.09
CA GLU A 95 40.99 -13.52 39.16
C GLU A 95 39.56 -13.32 39.72
N THR A 96 38.71 -12.73 38.95
CA THR A 96 37.29 -12.55 39.29
C THR A 96 36.43 -13.09 38.15
N THR A 97 35.37 -13.83 38.47
CA THR A 97 34.34 -14.20 37.49
C THR A 97 33.25 -13.14 37.45
N LEU A 98 33.15 -12.43 36.35
CA LEU A 98 32.08 -11.47 36.08
C LEU A 98 31.00 -12.17 35.28
N THR A 99 29.77 -12.29 35.81
CA THR A 99 28.62 -12.81 35.08
C THR A 99 27.86 -11.68 34.45
N VAL A 100 27.62 -11.75 33.15
CA VAL A 100 26.80 -10.84 32.37
C VAL A 100 25.47 -11.53 32.09
N THR A 101 24.36 -10.89 32.44
CA THR A 101 23.01 -11.39 32.18
C THR A 101 22.25 -10.35 31.34
N VAL A 102 21.43 -10.83 30.42
CA VAL A 102 20.61 -9.95 29.57
C VAL A 102 19.13 -10.24 29.74
N GLN A 103 18.28 -9.21 29.57
CA GLN A 103 16.84 -9.39 29.46
C GLN A 103 16.48 -9.78 28.03
N ASP A 104 15.27 -10.37 27.82
CA ASP A 104 14.76 -10.71 26.50
C ASP A 104 14.85 -9.51 25.55
N ASN A 105 15.26 -9.78 24.32
CA ASN A 105 15.18 -8.81 23.24
C ASN A 105 13.76 -8.88 22.61
N PRO A 106 12.88 -7.90 22.86
CA PRO A 106 11.54 -7.92 22.31
C PRO A 106 11.51 -7.58 20.80
N ASP A 107 12.62 -7.01 20.28
CA ASP A 107 12.69 -6.46 18.95
C ASP A 107 13.15 -7.49 17.91
N THR A 108 12.69 -7.31 16.68
CA THR A 108 13.13 -8.11 15.52
C THR A 108 14.47 -7.64 14.93
N ALA A 109 15.22 -6.83 15.67
CA ALA A 109 16.56 -6.39 15.34
C ALA A 109 17.55 -6.86 16.39
N GLU A 110 18.76 -7.26 15.97
CA GLU A 110 19.90 -7.50 16.84
C GLU A 110 20.24 -6.23 17.62
N ARG A 111 20.63 -6.38 18.90
CA ARG A 111 21.15 -5.27 19.70
C ARG A 111 22.52 -5.58 20.26
N SER A 112 23.36 -4.56 20.42
CA SER A 112 24.69 -4.72 20.98
C SER A 112 25.10 -3.52 21.84
N ALA A 113 25.96 -3.78 22.84
CA ALA A 113 26.53 -2.77 23.71
C ALA A 113 27.86 -3.24 24.26
N ASN A 114 28.59 -2.34 24.95
CA ASN A 114 29.81 -2.68 25.61
C ASN A 114 29.67 -2.60 27.14
N VAL A 115 30.37 -3.52 27.79
CA VAL A 115 30.71 -3.43 29.22
C VAL A 115 32.18 -3.00 29.28
N THR A 116 32.45 -1.81 29.80
CA THR A 116 33.80 -1.25 29.89
C THR A 116 34.34 -1.43 31.31
N LEU A 117 35.47 -2.11 31.40
CA LEU A 117 36.22 -2.27 32.63
C LEU A 117 37.39 -1.27 32.68
N THR A 118 37.38 -0.41 33.70
CA THR A 118 38.37 0.64 33.86
C THR A 118 39.28 0.30 35.08
N PRO A 119 40.57 0.06 34.87
CA PRO A 119 41.50 -0.20 35.99
C PRO A 119 41.87 1.11 36.73
N SER A 120 42.26 0.97 38.01
CA SER A 120 42.75 2.10 38.81
C SER A 120 44.15 2.56 38.43
N ALA A 121 44.93 1.70 37.81
CA ALA A 121 46.29 1.99 37.37
C ALA A 121 46.24 2.74 36.00
N GLU A 122 46.69 4.00 35.98
CA GLU A 122 46.68 4.83 34.74
C GLU A 122 47.54 4.27 33.59
N SER A 123 48.52 3.40 33.92
CA SER A 123 49.37 2.73 32.94
C SER A 123 48.66 1.63 32.13
N VAL A 124 47.44 1.24 32.54
CA VAL A 124 46.64 0.18 31.91
C VAL A 124 45.37 0.79 31.32
N GLY A 125 45.21 0.65 30.02
CA GLY A 125 43.99 1.12 29.34
C GLY A 125 42.75 0.28 29.68
N PRO A 126 41.56 0.84 29.56
CA PRO A 126 40.29 0.13 29.80
C PRO A 126 40.13 -1.08 28.85
N LYS A 127 39.35 -2.07 29.28
CA LYS A 127 38.97 -3.25 28.48
C LYS A 127 37.48 -3.25 28.24
N ALA A 128 37.07 -3.63 27.05
CA ALA A 128 35.66 -3.76 26.69
C ALA A 128 35.29 -5.23 26.51
N ILE A 129 34.10 -5.58 26.99
CA ILE A 129 33.40 -6.82 26.67
C ILE A 129 32.24 -6.43 25.77
N ARG A 130 32.25 -6.87 24.52
CA ARG A 130 31.13 -6.64 23.60
C ARG A 130 30.04 -7.65 23.90
N VAL A 131 28.84 -7.19 24.14
CA VAL A 131 27.64 -7.98 24.35
C VAL A 131 26.76 -7.79 23.12
N THR A 132 26.43 -8.88 22.44
CA THR A 132 25.51 -8.92 21.31
C THR A 132 24.34 -9.82 21.68
N GLN A 133 23.10 -9.40 21.38
CA GLN A 133 21.93 -10.22 21.58
C GLN A 133 21.13 -10.29 20.27
N GLU A 134 20.80 -11.50 19.85
CA GLU A 134 20.10 -11.76 18.61
C GLU A 134 18.70 -11.14 18.59
N ALA A 135 18.19 -10.96 17.38
CA ALA A 135 16.84 -10.51 17.12
C ALA A 135 15.80 -11.56 17.51
N LYS A 136 14.63 -11.14 17.96
CA LYS A 136 13.49 -12.04 18.17
C LYS A 136 12.99 -12.60 16.86
N VAL A 137 12.95 -13.90 16.75
CA VAL A 137 12.35 -14.60 15.61
C VAL A 137 10.84 -14.70 15.84
N LEU A 138 10.05 -14.05 14.97
CA LEU A 138 8.61 -14.17 15.02
C LEU A 138 8.16 -15.54 14.46
N PRO A 139 7.09 -16.15 15.00
CA PRO A 139 6.55 -17.37 14.43
C PRO A 139 6.05 -17.12 13.00
N PRO A 140 6.12 -18.11 12.12
CA PRO A 140 5.54 -17.98 10.79
C PRO A 140 4.05 -17.62 10.85
N SER A 141 3.63 -16.66 10.03
CA SER A 141 2.22 -16.28 9.91
C SER A 141 1.93 -15.63 8.55
N LEU A 142 0.68 -15.72 8.11
CA LEU A 142 0.19 -15.02 6.92
C LEU A 142 -1.09 -14.28 7.27
N THR A 143 -1.08 -12.96 7.09
CA THR A 143 -2.26 -12.11 7.26
C THR A 143 -2.66 -11.55 5.91
N MET A 144 -3.96 -11.56 5.63
CA MET A 144 -4.53 -10.97 4.41
C MET A 144 -5.61 -9.97 4.79
N THR A 145 -5.58 -8.78 4.16
CA THR A 145 -6.54 -7.71 4.42
C THR A 145 -7.08 -7.11 3.13
N TYR A 146 -8.30 -6.60 3.20
CA TYR A 146 -8.96 -5.87 2.12
C TYR A 146 -9.55 -4.57 2.65
N ASN A 147 -9.18 -3.42 2.07
CA ASN A 147 -9.63 -2.08 2.51
C ASN A 147 -9.47 -1.87 4.03
N ASP A 148 -8.30 -2.21 4.58
CA ASP A 148 -7.94 -2.12 6.01
C ASP A 148 -8.80 -2.99 6.95
N GLY A 149 -9.59 -3.92 6.41
CA GLY A 149 -10.37 -4.91 7.15
C GLY A 149 -10.03 -6.34 6.73
N ASP A 150 -10.79 -7.30 7.26
CA ASP A 150 -10.65 -8.70 6.88
C ASP A 150 -11.12 -8.93 5.43
N VAL A 151 -10.57 -9.95 4.78
CA VAL A 151 -11.09 -10.42 3.48
C VAL A 151 -12.50 -10.97 3.71
N PRO A 152 -13.52 -10.52 2.93
CA PRO A 152 -14.91 -10.98 3.11
C PRO A 152 -15.02 -12.50 2.99
N GLU A 153 -15.72 -13.16 3.93
CA GLU A 153 -15.96 -14.60 3.90
C GLU A 153 -16.76 -15.03 2.67
N GLU A 154 -17.72 -14.20 2.23
CA GLU A 154 -18.49 -14.38 1.01
C GLU A 154 -17.66 -14.18 -0.27
N GLY A 155 -16.44 -13.64 -0.13
CA GLY A 155 -15.52 -13.37 -1.20
C GLY A 155 -15.87 -12.14 -2.03
N PHE A 156 -15.55 -12.16 -3.33
CA PHE A 156 -15.68 -11.01 -4.22
C PHE A 156 -16.66 -11.28 -5.37
N VAL A 157 -17.40 -10.23 -5.74
CA VAL A 157 -18.34 -10.27 -6.87
C VAL A 157 -17.86 -9.34 -7.99
N ILE A 158 -17.53 -9.94 -9.12
CA ILE A 158 -17.17 -9.23 -10.36
C ILE A 158 -18.42 -9.10 -11.21
N ASP A 159 -18.67 -7.93 -11.80
CA ASP A 159 -19.78 -7.73 -12.72
C ASP A 159 -19.66 -8.63 -13.97
N TYR A 160 -20.76 -8.85 -14.67
CA TYR A 160 -20.78 -9.73 -15.85
C TYR A 160 -19.85 -9.27 -16.98
N LEU A 161 -19.49 -7.96 -17.02
CA LEU A 161 -18.54 -7.38 -17.99
C LEU A 161 -17.08 -7.65 -17.61
N GLY A 162 -16.80 -8.15 -16.41
CA GLY A 162 -15.45 -8.47 -15.95
C GLY A 162 -14.60 -7.25 -15.58
N ARG A 163 -15.22 -6.12 -15.27
CA ARG A 163 -14.53 -4.83 -15.07
C ARG A 163 -14.10 -4.55 -13.64
N LYS A 164 -14.79 -5.14 -12.65
CA LYS A 164 -14.41 -4.96 -11.24
C LYS A 164 -13.07 -5.63 -10.96
N ARG A 165 -12.27 -4.94 -10.14
CA ARG A 165 -10.94 -5.38 -9.71
C ARG A 165 -10.83 -5.28 -8.19
N TYR A 166 -10.13 -6.20 -7.60
CA TYR A 166 -9.87 -6.24 -6.16
C TYR A 166 -8.39 -6.43 -5.90
N THR A 167 -7.90 -5.83 -4.82
CA THR A 167 -6.52 -6.01 -4.38
C THR A 167 -6.53 -6.37 -2.90
N ILE A 168 -5.96 -7.51 -2.58
CA ILE A 168 -5.79 -8.02 -1.22
C ILE A 168 -4.34 -7.74 -0.81
N ASN A 169 -4.15 -7.09 0.32
CA ASN A 169 -2.83 -6.96 0.92
C ASN A 169 -2.45 -8.25 1.62
N VAL A 170 -1.20 -8.66 1.49
CA VAL A 170 -0.66 -9.88 2.07
C VAL A 170 0.54 -9.50 2.94
N VAL A 171 0.56 -9.97 4.18
CA VAL A 171 1.66 -9.76 5.11
C VAL A 171 2.20 -11.13 5.54
N PRO A 172 3.24 -11.66 4.87
CA PRO A 172 3.92 -12.87 5.27
C PRO A 172 4.94 -12.57 6.38
N VAL A 173 5.09 -13.47 7.32
CA VAL A 173 6.13 -13.45 8.34
C VAL A 173 6.81 -14.81 8.33
N ASN A 174 8.10 -14.87 8.05
CA ASN A 174 8.96 -16.07 8.07
C ASN A 174 8.36 -17.27 7.32
N LEU A 175 7.72 -17.01 6.18
CA LEU A 175 7.20 -18.05 5.28
C LEU A 175 7.09 -17.53 3.83
N ASP A 176 7.10 -18.46 2.89
CA ASP A 176 6.75 -18.21 1.50
C ASP A 176 5.30 -18.56 1.21
N TRP A 177 4.70 -17.87 0.25
CA TRP A 177 3.32 -18.08 -0.15
C TRP A 177 3.15 -18.09 -1.67
N ASN A 178 2.12 -18.79 -2.14
CA ASN A 178 1.74 -18.85 -3.54
C ASN A 178 0.23 -18.74 -3.69
N VAL A 179 -0.22 -18.35 -4.91
CA VAL A 179 -1.62 -18.23 -5.22
C VAL A 179 -1.96 -18.96 -6.53
N ARG A 180 -3.11 -19.59 -6.57
CA ARG A 180 -3.68 -20.23 -7.77
C ARG A 180 -5.18 -20.07 -7.81
N VAL A 181 -5.77 -20.29 -9.00
CA VAL A 181 -7.22 -20.32 -9.18
C VAL A 181 -7.69 -21.77 -9.29
N SER A 182 -8.83 -22.05 -8.65
CA SER A 182 -9.60 -23.28 -8.82
C SER A 182 -10.98 -22.92 -9.33
N TYR A 183 -11.37 -23.47 -10.48
CA TYR A 183 -12.68 -23.23 -11.07
C TYR A 183 -13.66 -24.31 -10.66
N ASP A 184 -14.89 -23.92 -10.34
CA ASP A 184 -15.95 -24.88 -10.02
C ASP A 184 -16.43 -25.58 -11.29
N ASN A 185 -16.31 -24.95 -12.45
CA ASN A 185 -16.61 -25.54 -13.75
C ASN A 185 -15.36 -25.45 -14.67
N GLU A 186 -14.70 -26.59 -14.87
CA GLU A 186 -13.51 -26.70 -15.75
C GLU A 186 -13.76 -26.37 -17.22
N LYS A 187 -15.02 -26.38 -17.67
CA LYS A 187 -15.39 -25.98 -19.04
C LYS A 187 -15.43 -24.46 -19.20
N GLU A 188 -15.52 -23.72 -18.12
CA GLU A 188 -15.60 -22.27 -18.06
C GLU A 188 -14.39 -21.68 -17.32
N LYS A 189 -13.21 -22.22 -17.53
CA LYS A 189 -11.98 -21.76 -16.92
C LYS A 189 -11.38 -20.54 -17.63
N ASP A 190 -10.31 -20.02 -17.03
CA ASP A 190 -9.49 -18.92 -17.57
C ASP A 190 -10.19 -17.55 -17.67
N TRP A 191 -11.36 -17.39 -17.01
CA TRP A 191 -12.03 -16.11 -16.95
C TRP A 191 -11.49 -15.20 -15.82
N LEU A 192 -10.94 -15.80 -14.76
CA LEU A 192 -10.38 -15.07 -13.61
C LEU A 192 -8.86 -15.00 -13.74
N THR A 193 -8.32 -13.82 -13.56
CA THR A 193 -6.89 -13.54 -13.52
C THR A 193 -6.51 -13.16 -12.09
N VAL A 194 -5.50 -13.84 -11.57
CA VAL A 194 -4.95 -13.58 -10.24
C VAL A 194 -3.45 -13.35 -10.37
N ASN A 195 -2.99 -12.17 -9.99
CA ASN A 195 -1.59 -11.80 -10.07
C ASN A 195 -1.04 -11.52 -8.67
N PRO A 196 -0.15 -12.36 -8.15
CA PRO A 196 0.61 -12.04 -6.95
C PRO A 196 1.68 -10.99 -7.28
N PHE A 197 1.80 -10.02 -6.41
CA PHE A 197 2.90 -9.06 -6.40
C PHE A 197 3.67 -9.26 -5.09
N LYS A 198 4.98 -9.46 -5.20
CA LYS A 198 5.89 -9.62 -4.08
C LYS A 198 7.08 -8.70 -4.29
N ASP A 199 7.29 -7.78 -3.38
CA ASP A 199 8.42 -6.86 -3.39
C ASP A 199 9.13 -6.96 -2.04
N GLU A 200 10.21 -7.71 -2.01
CA GLU A 200 11.00 -7.97 -0.80
C GLU A 200 11.71 -6.69 -0.32
N ASP A 201 12.06 -5.77 -1.23
CA ASP A 201 12.77 -4.54 -0.87
C ASP A 201 11.85 -3.53 -0.15
N SER A 202 10.60 -3.42 -0.58
CA SER A 202 9.59 -2.54 0.05
C SER A 202 8.76 -3.25 1.11
N GLY A 203 8.78 -4.58 1.16
CA GLY A 203 7.90 -5.40 2.00
C GLY A 203 6.42 -5.39 1.57
N ILE A 204 6.13 -4.90 0.36
CA ILE A 204 4.77 -4.83 -0.17
C ILE A 204 4.43 -6.12 -0.90
N HIS A 205 3.44 -6.84 -0.38
CA HIS A 205 2.90 -8.01 -1.03
C HIS A 205 1.39 -7.85 -1.22
N ASN A 206 0.89 -8.20 -2.40
CA ASN A 206 -0.54 -8.18 -2.66
C ASN A 206 -0.97 -9.22 -3.71
N ILE A 207 -2.28 -9.45 -3.77
CA ILE A 207 -2.94 -10.28 -4.79
C ILE A 207 -3.96 -9.41 -5.52
N SER A 208 -3.77 -9.22 -6.82
CA SER A 208 -4.76 -8.58 -7.68
C SER A 208 -5.70 -9.64 -8.27
N ILE A 209 -7.01 -9.46 -8.12
CA ILE A 209 -8.08 -10.34 -8.61
C ILE A 209 -8.93 -9.56 -9.60
N ASN A 210 -9.05 -10.04 -10.84
CA ASN A 210 -9.86 -9.41 -11.88
C ASN A 210 -10.22 -10.42 -12.99
N ALA A 211 -11.17 -10.06 -13.84
CA ALA A 211 -11.55 -10.86 -15.01
C ALA A 211 -10.99 -10.32 -16.33
N ASN A 212 -10.17 -9.25 -16.30
CA ASN A 212 -9.57 -8.64 -17.50
C ASN A 212 -10.57 -8.34 -18.62
N ASP A 213 -11.72 -7.78 -18.26
CA ASP A 213 -12.83 -7.46 -19.17
C ASP A 213 -13.40 -8.70 -19.91
N LYS A 214 -13.16 -9.92 -19.40
CA LYS A 214 -13.78 -11.13 -19.91
C LYS A 214 -15.23 -11.19 -19.45
N LYS A 215 -16.14 -10.98 -20.39
CA LYS A 215 -17.57 -11.01 -20.15
C LYS A 215 -18.06 -12.41 -19.79
N ASN A 216 -19.05 -12.50 -18.92
CA ASN A 216 -19.86 -13.70 -18.76
C ASN A 216 -21.10 -13.57 -19.64
N GLU A 217 -21.10 -14.21 -20.79
CA GLU A 217 -22.23 -14.15 -21.74
C GLU A 217 -23.41 -15.06 -21.35
N ASN A 218 -23.24 -15.90 -20.32
CA ASN A 218 -24.32 -16.75 -19.79
C ASN A 218 -25.18 -15.94 -18.80
N SER A 219 -26.46 -16.24 -18.70
CA SER A 219 -27.34 -15.67 -17.69
C SER A 219 -27.04 -16.18 -16.28
N ALA A 220 -26.43 -17.36 -16.15
CA ALA A 220 -26.01 -17.90 -14.86
C ALA A 220 -24.65 -17.30 -14.43
N PRO A 221 -24.47 -17.00 -13.13
CA PRO A 221 -23.18 -16.61 -12.62
C PRO A 221 -22.18 -17.78 -12.72
N ARG A 222 -20.89 -17.48 -12.79
CA ARG A 222 -19.81 -18.46 -12.72
C ARG A 222 -18.92 -18.20 -11.52
N THR A 223 -18.38 -19.27 -10.94
CA THR A 223 -17.65 -19.22 -9.68
C THR A 223 -16.27 -19.86 -9.79
N ALA A 224 -15.36 -19.33 -8.97
CA ALA A 224 -14.01 -19.84 -8.79
C ALA A 224 -13.54 -19.55 -7.36
N ARG A 225 -12.45 -20.19 -6.95
CA ARG A 225 -11.75 -19.88 -5.70
C ARG A 225 -10.32 -19.45 -5.98
N VAL A 226 -9.92 -18.40 -5.31
CA VAL A 226 -8.52 -18.03 -5.20
C VAL A 226 -7.95 -18.76 -4.00
N ILE A 227 -6.97 -19.63 -4.22
CA ILE A 227 -6.37 -20.47 -3.18
C ILE A 227 -4.98 -19.96 -2.90
N VAL A 228 -4.75 -19.49 -1.68
CA VAL A 228 -3.45 -19.03 -1.18
C VAL A 228 -2.86 -20.16 -0.31
N THR A 229 -1.67 -20.61 -0.66
CA THR A 229 -0.93 -21.67 0.07
C THR A 229 0.39 -21.12 0.59
N THR A 230 0.89 -21.72 1.67
CA THR A 230 2.22 -21.42 2.23
C THR A 230 3.11 -22.66 2.20
N ASP A 231 4.40 -22.47 2.42
CA ASP A 231 5.39 -23.55 2.59
C ASP A 231 5.43 -24.09 4.03
N VAL A 232 4.66 -23.51 4.96
CA VAL A 232 4.60 -23.91 6.36
C VAL A 232 3.33 -24.74 6.63
N GLU A 233 3.51 -25.96 7.13
CA GLU A 233 2.38 -26.85 7.49
C GLU A 233 1.49 -26.23 8.58
N GLY A 234 0.18 -26.29 8.37
CA GLY A 234 -0.82 -25.75 9.30
C GLY A 234 -1.16 -24.28 9.10
N ILE A 235 -0.48 -23.57 8.18
CA ILE A 235 -0.84 -22.20 7.79
C ILE A 235 -1.46 -22.24 6.39
N GLY A 236 -2.79 -22.14 6.31
CA GLY A 236 -3.56 -22.31 5.07
C GLY A 236 -3.84 -23.79 4.73
N PRO A 237 -4.36 -24.10 3.52
CA PRO A 237 -4.70 -23.15 2.47
C PRO A 237 -5.82 -22.20 2.86
N PHE A 238 -5.77 -20.96 2.34
CA PHE A 238 -6.86 -19.99 2.46
C PHE A 238 -7.63 -19.98 1.14
N GLU A 239 -8.96 -20.08 1.20
CA GLU A 239 -9.82 -20.08 0.03
C GLU A 239 -10.68 -18.81 0.02
N ILE A 240 -10.61 -18.06 -1.07
CA ILE A 240 -11.36 -16.82 -1.26
C ILE A 240 -12.33 -17.04 -2.42
N PRO A 241 -13.64 -17.08 -2.17
CA PRO A 241 -14.64 -17.23 -3.22
C PRO A 241 -14.63 -16.03 -4.17
N VAL A 242 -14.83 -16.28 -5.45
CA VAL A 242 -15.02 -15.23 -6.47
C VAL A 242 -16.16 -15.65 -7.37
N THR A 243 -17.16 -14.78 -7.45
CA THR A 243 -18.30 -14.94 -8.35
C THR A 243 -18.24 -13.88 -9.43
N GLN A 244 -18.40 -14.27 -10.69
CA GLN A 244 -18.75 -13.32 -11.74
C GLN A 244 -20.23 -13.45 -12.05
N GLU A 245 -20.94 -12.32 -11.97
CA GLU A 245 -22.37 -12.28 -12.29
C GLU A 245 -22.65 -12.78 -13.70
N GLY A 246 -23.84 -13.35 -13.89
CA GLY A 246 -24.36 -13.67 -15.20
C GLY A 246 -24.80 -12.41 -15.94
N LYS A 247 -24.86 -12.50 -17.27
CA LYS A 247 -25.41 -11.44 -18.11
C LYS A 247 -26.89 -11.24 -17.74
N PRO A 248 -27.31 -10.06 -17.32
CA PRO A 248 -28.72 -9.81 -17.06
C PRO A 248 -29.53 -9.91 -18.34
N GLU A 249 -30.78 -10.30 -18.25
CA GLU A 249 -31.69 -10.36 -19.40
C GLU A 249 -31.90 -8.96 -19.97
N PHE A 250 -32.07 -7.96 -19.09
CA PHE A 250 -32.19 -6.54 -19.45
C PHE A 250 -31.20 -5.70 -18.63
N LEU A 251 -30.74 -4.60 -19.23
CA LEU A 251 -29.92 -3.60 -18.52
C LEU A 251 -30.78 -2.62 -17.75
N SER A 252 -32.04 -2.45 -18.18
CA SER A 252 -33.05 -1.61 -17.52
C SER A 252 -33.46 -2.19 -16.17
N THR A 253 -33.66 -1.32 -15.20
CA THR A 253 -34.26 -1.63 -13.91
C THR A 253 -35.72 -1.23 -13.83
N LEU A 254 -36.23 -0.51 -14.84
CA LEU A 254 -37.63 -0.12 -14.98
C LEU A 254 -38.46 -1.30 -15.46
N GLU A 255 -39.59 -1.55 -14.74
CA GLU A 255 -40.51 -2.66 -14.98
C GLU A 255 -41.93 -2.18 -15.42
N GLU A 256 -42.06 -0.91 -15.87
CA GLU A 256 -43.30 -0.30 -16.29
C GLU A 256 -43.09 0.77 -17.38
N ASP A 257 -44.15 1.12 -18.12
CA ASP A 257 -44.12 2.26 -19.01
C ASP A 257 -44.00 3.57 -18.21
N VAL A 258 -43.20 4.51 -18.71
CA VAL A 258 -42.96 5.79 -18.07
C VAL A 258 -43.30 6.95 -19.02
N ASP A 259 -44.13 7.86 -18.53
CA ASP A 259 -44.22 9.22 -19.06
C ASP A 259 -43.57 10.16 -18.06
N PHE A 260 -42.39 10.68 -18.40
CA PHE A 260 -41.61 11.56 -17.53
C PHE A 260 -42.03 13.05 -17.65
N GLY A 261 -43.05 13.34 -18.44
CA GLY A 261 -43.56 14.70 -18.59
C GLY A 261 -42.64 15.60 -19.42
N VAL A 262 -42.38 16.80 -18.89
CA VAL A 262 -41.61 17.84 -19.61
C VAL A 262 -40.32 18.17 -18.88
N LEU A 263 -39.17 17.84 -19.47
CA LEU A 263 -37.85 18.27 -19.00
C LEU A 263 -37.60 19.72 -19.46
N THR A 264 -36.97 20.53 -18.61
CA THR A 264 -36.77 21.97 -18.86
C THR A 264 -35.32 22.40 -18.76
N GLN A 265 -34.48 21.58 -18.21
CA GLN A 265 -33.04 21.84 -18.05
C GLN A 265 -32.24 21.05 -19.08
N SER A 266 -31.18 21.65 -19.58
CA SER A 266 -30.32 20.99 -20.59
C SER A 266 -28.87 21.31 -20.43
N ARG A 267 -28.03 20.41 -20.95
CA ARG A 267 -26.62 20.65 -21.27
C ARG A 267 -26.26 19.86 -22.49
N ILE A 268 -25.65 20.50 -23.49
CA ILE A 268 -25.31 19.87 -24.76
C ILE A 268 -23.84 20.08 -25.05
N ALA A 269 -23.15 19.00 -25.42
CA ALA A 269 -21.84 19.05 -26.03
C ALA A 269 -21.97 18.71 -27.54
N VAL A 270 -21.26 19.44 -28.38
CA VAL A 270 -21.26 19.28 -29.84
C VAL A 270 -19.85 18.97 -30.30
N TYR A 271 -19.71 17.90 -31.04
CA TYR A 271 -18.47 17.45 -31.64
C TYR A 271 -18.64 17.44 -33.17
N PRO A 272 -18.20 18.50 -33.87
CA PRO A 272 -18.49 18.70 -35.29
C PRO A 272 -18.02 17.58 -36.22
N ASN A 273 -16.92 16.94 -35.84
CA ASN A 273 -16.44 15.72 -36.47
C ASN A 273 -16.11 14.75 -35.37
N ASP A 274 -16.79 13.62 -35.26
CA ASP A 274 -16.49 12.62 -34.24
C ASP A 274 -15.17 11.89 -34.58
N GLU A 275 -14.06 12.59 -34.43
CA GLU A 275 -12.71 12.07 -34.74
C GLU A 275 -12.36 10.85 -33.88
N LEU A 276 -12.89 10.78 -32.65
CA LEU A 276 -12.63 9.65 -31.75
C LEU A 276 -13.22 8.35 -32.27
N ARG A 277 -14.33 8.42 -33.04
CA ARG A 277 -14.99 7.25 -33.63
C ARG A 277 -14.80 7.18 -35.16
N HIS A 278 -14.00 8.09 -35.71
CA HIS A 278 -13.79 8.20 -37.16
C HIS A 278 -15.12 8.34 -37.97
N GLN A 279 -16.11 9.05 -37.37
CA GLN A 279 -17.41 9.27 -38.01
C GLN A 279 -17.41 10.61 -38.75
N PRO A 280 -17.91 10.64 -40.00
CA PRO A 280 -17.96 11.87 -40.80
C PRO A 280 -19.13 12.78 -40.42
N TYR A 281 -19.80 12.54 -39.28
CA TYR A 281 -21.00 13.22 -38.82
C TYR A 281 -20.75 14.04 -37.57
N THR A 282 -21.59 15.03 -37.30
CA THR A 282 -21.56 15.79 -36.05
C THR A 282 -22.25 14.97 -34.97
N LEU A 283 -21.55 14.70 -33.89
CA LEU A 283 -22.09 14.07 -32.67
C LEU A 283 -22.62 15.14 -31.71
N TRP A 284 -23.84 14.92 -31.26
CA TRP A 284 -24.50 15.69 -30.20
C TRP A 284 -24.66 14.81 -28.98
N GLU A 285 -24.16 15.26 -27.84
CA GLU A 285 -24.41 14.64 -26.53
C GLU A 285 -25.34 15.52 -25.74
N LEU A 286 -26.58 15.05 -25.55
CA LEU A 286 -27.65 15.78 -24.86
C LEU A 286 -27.83 15.20 -23.46
N LYS A 287 -27.79 16.08 -22.45
CA LYS A 287 -28.24 15.83 -21.10
C LYS A 287 -29.43 16.73 -20.81
N LEU A 288 -30.58 16.13 -20.53
CA LEU A 288 -31.84 16.82 -20.27
C LEU A 288 -32.39 16.36 -18.92
N TRP A 289 -32.98 17.28 -18.11
CA TRP A 289 -33.44 16.89 -16.78
C TRP A 289 -34.53 17.81 -16.22
N ASP A 290 -35.20 17.36 -15.14
CA ASP A 290 -36.20 18.11 -14.39
C ASP A 290 -35.59 19.24 -13.56
N GLU A 291 -36.39 20.24 -13.18
CA GLU A 291 -36.00 21.33 -12.28
C GLU A 291 -35.55 20.85 -10.90
N GLY A 292 -36.04 19.69 -10.43
CA GLY A 292 -35.66 19.08 -9.16
C GLY A 292 -34.27 18.46 -9.14
N ILE A 293 -33.58 18.41 -10.29
CA ILE A 293 -32.22 17.89 -10.44
C ILE A 293 -31.24 19.03 -10.72
N THR A 294 -30.08 18.97 -10.09
CA THR A 294 -28.98 19.91 -10.31
C THR A 294 -27.77 19.17 -10.86
N LEU A 295 -27.17 19.67 -11.93
CA LEU A 295 -25.86 19.22 -12.44
C LEU A 295 -24.75 20.01 -11.75
N THR A 296 -23.93 19.34 -10.95
CA THR A 296 -22.82 19.95 -10.21
C THR A 296 -21.64 20.28 -11.11
N SER A 297 -20.72 21.10 -10.63
CA SER A 297 -19.45 21.40 -11.32
C SER A 297 -18.58 20.15 -11.55
N SER A 298 -18.70 19.12 -10.71
CA SER A 298 -18.05 17.81 -10.86
C SER A 298 -18.79 16.87 -11.82
N GLN A 299 -19.76 17.38 -12.59
CA GLN A 299 -20.56 16.61 -13.54
C GLN A 299 -21.44 15.52 -12.90
N MET A 300 -21.80 15.68 -11.64
CA MET A 300 -22.71 14.80 -10.93
C MET A 300 -24.13 15.39 -10.95
N PHE A 301 -25.12 14.52 -11.16
CA PHE A 301 -26.51 14.86 -10.97
C PHE A 301 -26.93 14.57 -9.53
N ILE A 302 -27.56 15.52 -8.88
CA ILE A 302 -28.11 15.41 -7.52
C ILE A 302 -29.53 15.95 -7.49
N GLY A 303 -30.37 15.44 -6.60
CA GLY A 303 -31.76 15.87 -6.45
C GLY A 303 -32.76 14.75 -6.70
N THR A 304 -34.01 15.15 -6.99
CA THR A 304 -35.13 14.25 -7.28
C THR A 304 -35.78 14.65 -8.60
N GLY A 305 -36.05 13.69 -9.47
CA GLY A 305 -36.65 13.91 -10.77
C GLY A 305 -36.20 12.93 -11.84
N ASN A 306 -36.42 13.32 -13.09
CA ASN A 306 -36.12 12.53 -14.27
C ASN A 306 -34.97 13.17 -15.06
N ARG A 307 -34.14 12.37 -15.65
CA ARG A 307 -33.11 12.82 -16.58
C ARG A 307 -32.94 11.88 -17.75
N LEU A 308 -32.58 12.44 -18.89
CA LEU A 308 -32.30 11.74 -20.12
C LEU A 308 -30.87 12.06 -20.54
N HIS A 309 -30.09 11.03 -20.87
CA HIS A 309 -28.80 11.14 -21.54
C HIS A 309 -28.90 10.52 -22.91
N MET A 310 -28.49 11.23 -23.94
CA MET A 310 -28.69 10.79 -25.32
C MET A 310 -27.52 11.25 -26.20
N LYS A 311 -27.15 10.39 -27.16
CA LYS A 311 -26.19 10.72 -28.20
C LYS A 311 -26.83 10.53 -29.56
N LEU A 312 -26.77 11.56 -30.39
CA LEU A 312 -27.32 11.51 -31.76
C LEU A 312 -26.36 12.12 -32.78
N TYR A 313 -26.56 11.76 -34.02
CA TYR A 313 -25.74 12.17 -35.15
C TYR A 313 -26.53 13.00 -36.16
N THR A 314 -25.91 14.04 -36.70
CA THR A 314 -26.43 14.86 -37.80
C THR A 314 -25.40 14.90 -38.92
N ASP A 315 -25.84 15.32 -40.11
CA ASP A 315 -24.90 15.73 -41.12
C ASP A 315 -23.89 16.72 -40.54
N PRO A 316 -22.68 16.83 -41.14
CA PRO A 316 -21.73 17.84 -40.73
C PRO A 316 -22.38 19.22 -40.71
N ILE A 317 -22.27 19.92 -39.62
CA ILE A 317 -22.86 21.27 -39.46
C ILE A 317 -21.77 22.28 -39.12
N GLU A 318 -21.99 23.49 -39.60
CA GLU A 318 -21.20 24.65 -39.25
C GLU A 318 -22.01 25.54 -38.25
N LYS A 319 -21.30 26.40 -37.55
CA LYS A 319 -21.95 27.43 -36.72
C LYS A 319 -22.70 28.44 -37.58
N ASN A 320 -23.81 28.92 -37.07
CA ASN A 320 -24.57 30.01 -37.69
C ASN A 320 -23.82 31.36 -37.60
N ASP A 321 -24.41 32.42 -38.09
CA ASP A 321 -23.88 33.79 -38.04
C ASP A 321 -23.63 34.30 -36.62
N ASP A 322 -24.34 33.77 -35.62
CA ASP A 322 -24.17 34.06 -34.19
C ASP A 322 -23.08 33.18 -33.52
N ASN A 323 -22.35 32.42 -34.31
CA ASN A 323 -21.32 31.50 -33.84
C ASN A 323 -21.81 30.34 -32.96
N ILE A 324 -23.06 29.90 -33.16
CA ILE A 324 -23.79 28.87 -32.39
C ILE A 324 -24.09 27.67 -33.30
N TYR A 325 -23.95 26.45 -32.79
CA TYR A 325 -24.47 25.25 -33.45
C TYR A 325 -25.99 25.11 -33.23
N ILE A 326 -26.69 24.77 -34.28
CA ILE A 326 -28.15 24.57 -34.24
C ILE A 326 -28.44 23.09 -34.50
N LEU A 327 -29.12 22.43 -33.55
CA LEU A 327 -29.61 21.07 -33.74
C LEU A 327 -30.71 21.09 -34.82
N PRO A 328 -30.53 20.35 -35.94
CA PRO A 328 -31.49 20.34 -37.04
C PRO A 328 -32.87 19.76 -36.62
N GLU A 329 -33.93 20.37 -37.09
CA GLU A 329 -35.31 19.86 -36.93
C GLU A 329 -35.52 18.55 -37.71
N GLY A 330 -36.45 17.74 -37.19
CA GLY A 330 -36.86 16.48 -37.82
C GLY A 330 -36.91 15.30 -36.89
N THR A 331 -37.12 14.12 -37.46
CA THR A 331 -37.20 12.88 -36.69
C THR A 331 -35.86 12.19 -36.71
N TYR A 332 -35.46 11.71 -35.52
CA TYR A 332 -34.26 10.88 -35.29
C TYR A 332 -34.69 9.53 -34.76
N THR A 333 -33.96 8.49 -35.12
CA THR A 333 -34.33 7.09 -34.78
C THR A 333 -33.20 6.40 -34.01
N VAL A 334 -33.58 5.68 -32.96
CA VAL A 334 -32.62 4.86 -32.21
C VAL A 334 -32.13 3.72 -33.09
N THR A 335 -30.82 3.64 -33.29
CA THR A 335 -30.24 2.52 -34.05
C THR A 335 -30.22 1.26 -33.23
N THR A 336 -30.60 0.16 -33.87
CA THR A 336 -30.56 -1.19 -33.31
C THR A 336 -29.33 -1.97 -33.73
N ALA A 337 -28.42 -1.35 -34.51
CA ALA A 337 -27.21 -1.99 -34.95
C ALA A 337 -26.25 -2.26 -33.78
N ASP A 338 -25.42 -3.28 -33.96
CA ASP A 338 -24.36 -3.57 -32.98
C ASP A 338 -23.26 -2.51 -33.07
N ILE A 339 -23.35 -1.53 -32.20
CA ILE A 339 -22.39 -0.43 -32.11
C ILE A 339 -21.07 -0.83 -31.47
N GLU A 340 -20.92 -2.07 -30.99
CA GLU A 340 -19.64 -2.66 -30.61
C GLU A 340 -18.85 -3.16 -31.82
N ASP A 341 -19.53 -3.32 -32.99
CA ASP A 341 -18.85 -3.59 -34.24
C ASP A 341 -18.07 -2.35 -34.70
N SER A 342 -16.76 -2.47 -34.75
CA SER A 342 -15.86 -1.38 -35.19
C SER A 342 -16.10 -0.95 -36.65
N ALA A 343 -16.80 -1.75 -37.44
CA ALA A 343 -17.18 -1.45 -38.81
C ALA A 343 -18.49 -0.66 -38.92
N TYR A 344 -19.28 -0.55 -37.82
CA TYR A 344 -20.52 0.19 -37.84
C TYR A 344 -20.26 1.71 -37.94
N GLN A 345 -20.90 2.34 -38.92
CA GLN A 345 -20.88 3.79 -39.07
C GLN A 345 -22.30 4.33 -38.83
N PHE A 346 -22.41 5.27 -37.88
CA PHE A 346 -23.66 6.03 -37.71
C PHE A 346 -23.94 6.87 -38.95
N VAL A 347 -25.21 7.07 -39.23
CA VAL A 347 -25.64 7.97 -40.30
C VAL A 347 -26.39 9.18 -39.67
N SER A 348 -26.58 10.19 -40.52
CA SER A 348 -27.37 11.37 -40.12
C SER A 348 -28.75 10.93 -39.63
N ARG A 349 -29.17 11.49 -38.47
CA ARG A 349 -30.41 11.21 -37.73
C ARG A 349 -30.47 9.88 -36.99
N ASP A 350 -29.33 9.23 -36.79
CA ASP A 350 -29.21 8.12 -35.85
C ASP A 350 -29.12 8.62 -34.41
N ILE A 351 -29.75 7.89 -33.51
CA ILE A 351 -29.56 7.98 -32.06
C ILE A 351 -28.81 6.71 -31.63
N MET A 352 -27.74 6.89 -30.92
CA MET A 352 -26.98 5.77 -30.35
C MET A 352 -27.82 5.06 -29.28
N CYS A 353 -28.13 3.78 -29.46
CA CYS A 353 -28.82 3.00 -28.44
C CYS A 353 -28.04 2.94 -27.12
N GLY A 354 -28.74 2.71 -26.03
CA GLY A 354 -28.16 2.46 -24.73
C GLY A 354 -27.35 1.17 -24.70
N ARG A 355 -26.35 1.12 -23.86
CA ARG A 355 -25.55 -0.07 -23.62
C ARG A 355 -24.93 -0.05 -22.24
N ALA A 356 -24.44 -1.20 -21.79
CA ALA A 356 -23.69 -1.30 -20.55
C ALA A 356 -22.46 -0.38 -20.57
N GLY A 357 -22.41 0.56 -19.64
CA GLY A 357 -21.33 1.53 -19.49
C GLY A 357 -20.44 1.21 -18.31
N PHE A 358 -19.16 1.63 -18.36
CA PHE A 358 -18.19 1.40 -17.29
C PHE A 358 -18.63 2.05 -15.95
N SER A 359 -19.29 3.19 -16.04
CA SER A 359 -19.65 4.02 -14.88
C SER A 359 -21.15 4.30 -14.81
N HIS A 360 -21.98 3.42 -15.37
CA HIS A 360 -23.43 3.54 -15.25
C HIS A 360 -23.86 3.42 -13.77
N PRO A 361 -24.83 4.19 -13.26
CA PRO A 361 -25.63 5.21 -13.95
C PRO A 361 -25.00 6.62 -13.95
N LYS A 362 -23.82 6.80 -13.40
CA LYS A 362 -23.15 8.11 -13.32
C LYS A 362 -22.83 8.69 -14.69
N PHE A 363 -22.20 7.88 -15.54
CA PHE A 363 -21.87 8.21 -16.93
C PHE A 363 -22.41 7.12 -17.85
N PRO A 364 -23.67 7.20 -18.27
CA PRO A 364 -24.29 6.20 -19.11
C PRO A 364 -23.65 6.19 -20.52
N SER A 365 -23.60 5.03 -21.15
CA SER A 365 -23.12 4.89 -22.52
C SER A 365 -24.30 4.76 -23.48
N GLY A 366 -24.34 5.61 -24.52
CA GLY A 366 -25.49 5.70 -25.44
C GLY A 366 -26.67 6.44 -24.80
N THR A 367 -27.88 6.01 -25.12
CA THR A 367 -29.13 6.66 -24.68
C THR A 367 -29.75 5.96 -23.49
N TRP A 368 -30.00 6.72 -22.42
CA TRP A 368 -30.57 6.23 -21.17
C TRP A 368 -31.55 7.23 -20.58
N TYR A 369 -32.68 6.72 -20.07
CA TYR A 369 -33.52 7.42 -19.11
C TYR A 369 -33.14 7.00 -17.68
N ILE A 370 -33.20 7.93 -16.72
CA ILE A 370 -32.80 7.69 -15.34
C ILE A 370 -33.73 8.49 -14.41
N ARG A 371 -34.37 7.80 -13.45
CA ARG A 371 -35.14 8.36 -12.36
C ARG A 371 -34.28 8.46 -11.11
N MET A 372 -34.41 9.60 -10.43
CA MET A 372 -33.66 9.88 -9.20
C MET A 372 -34.57 10.29 -8.07
N GLU A 373 -34.28 9.89 -6.85
CA GLU A 373 -34.92 10.35 -5.62
C GLU A 373 -33.82 10.56 -4.55
N ASN A 374 -33.78 11.77 -3.98
CA ASN A 374 -32.84 12.13 -2.93
C ASN A 374 -31.38 11.71 -3.28
N ASP A 375 -30.90 12.15 -4.43
CA ASP A 375 -29.57 11.90 -4.99
C ASP A 375 -29.31 10.43 -5.40
N THR A 376 -30.28 9.55 -5.23
CA THR A 376 -30.14 8.12 -5.54
C THR A 376 -30.92 7.76 -6.81
N VAL A 377 -30.35 6.92 -7.67
CA VAL A 377 -31.07 6.34 -8.81
C VAL A 377 -32.05 5.29 -8.31
N THR A 378 -33.34 5.47 -8.61
CA THR A 378 -34.42 4.56 -8.22
C THR A 378 -35.02 3.77 -9.39
N GLY A 379 -34.60 4.11 -10.61
CA GLY A 379 -34.96 3.37 -11.81
C GLY A 379 -34.27 3.92 -13.03
N ASP A 380 -33.96 3.05 -13.97
CA ASP A 380 -33.35 3.43 -15.24
C ASP A 380 -33.83 2.56 -16.40
N ALA A 381 -33.71 3.08 -17.61
CA ALA A 381 -34.06 2.38 -18.84
C ALA A 381 -32.97 2.56 -19.89
N CYS A 382 -32.44 1.45 -20.35
CA CYS A 382 -31.56 1.34 -21.49
C CYS A 382 -32.40 1.47 -22.78
N ILE A 383 -32.25 2.57 -23.49
CA ILE A 383 -33.05 2.83 -24.71
C ILE A 383 -32.48 2.10 -25.89
N THR A 384 -33.24 1.17 -26.47
CA THR A 384 -32.82 0.33 -27.60
C THR A 384 -33.68 0.52 -28.84
N GLY A 385 -34.77 1.31 -28.74
CA GLY A 385 -35.66 1.59 -29.87
C GLY A 385 -36.43 2.89 -29.69
N GLY A 386 -37.12 3.28 -30.74
CA GLY A 386 -38.00 4.46 -30.74
C GLY A 386 -37.39 5.65 -31.47
N THR A 387 -38.01 6.81 -31.30
CA THR A 387 -37.72 8.04 -32.06
C THR A 387 -37.80 9.28 -31.18
N ILE A 388 -37.18 10.34 -31.66
CA ILE A 388 -37.48 11.70 -31.22
C ILE A 388 -37.93 12.56 -32.38
N THR A 389 -38.76 13.56 -32.11
CA THR A 389 -39.11 14.59 -33.06
C THR A 389 -38.64 15.93 -32.50
N VAL A 390 -37.75 16.59 -33.24
CA VAL A 390 -37.20 17.89 -32.90
C VAL A 390 -37.92 18.97 -33.70
N THR A 391 -38.50 19.93 -33.03
CA THR A 391 -39.03 21.18 -33.63
C THR A 391 -38.44 22.38 -32.91
N ARG A 392 -38.37 23.51 -33.59
CA ARG A 392 -37.78 24.74 -33.09
C ARG A 392 -38.63 25.97 -33.41
N ASN A 393 -38.78 26.83 -32.44
CA ASN A 393 -39.43 28.14 -32.61
C ASN A 393 -38.51 29.24 -32.03
N GLY A 394 -37.86 29.98 -32.92
CA GLY A 394 -36.80 30.91 -32.51
C GLY A 394 -35.60 30.20 -31.85
N GLU A 395 -35.36 30.47 -30.58
CA GLU A 395 -34.29 29.82 -29.81
C GLU A 395 -34.76 28.59 -29.01
N GLU A 396 -36.10 28.47 -28.85
CA GLU A 396 -36.72 27.40 -28.07
C GLU A 396 -36.89 26.13 -28.91
N TYR A 397 -36.56 25.02 -28.31
CA TYR A 397 -36.78 23.67 -28.85
C TYR A 397 -37.97 23.01 -28.15
N ASP A 398 -38.75 22.25 -28.93
CA ASP A 398 -39.74 21.30 -28.45
C ASP A 398 -39.33 19.92 -29.02
N ILE A 399 -38.89 19.01 -28.12
CA ILE A 399 -38.42 17.70 -28.50
C ILE A 399 -39.32 16.67 -27.85
N ALA A 400 -40.06 15.91 -28.67
CA ALA A 400 -40.89 14.80 -28.21
C ALA A 400 -40.14 13.50 -28.26
N PHE A 401 -40.27 12.66 -27.22
CA PHE A 401 -39.64 11.37 -27.08
C PHE A 401 -40.67 10.24 -27.10
N ASP A 402 -40.48 9.24 -27.92
CA ASP A 402 -41.19 7.96 -27.94
C ASP A 402 -40.17 6.82 -28.03
N PHE A 403 -39.63 6.48 -26.88
CA PHE A 403 -38.60 5.46 -26.75
C PHE A 403 -39.14 4.10 -26.31
N THR A 404 -38.33 3.08 -26.55
CA THR A 404 -38.54 1.73 -26.03
C THR A 404 -37.25 1.25 -25.38
N SER A 405 -37.37 0.73 -24.16
CA SER A 405 -36.25 0.15 -23.41
C SER A 405 -35.90 -1.24 -23.92
N ASP A 406 -34.76 -1.78 -23.52
CA ASP A 406 -34.35 -3.16 -23.81
C ASP A 406 -35.30 -4.19 -23.17
N ALA A 407 -36.02 -3.84 -22.10
CA ALA A 407 -37.06 -4.66 -21.48
C ALA A 407 -38.45 -4.50 -22.17
N GLY A 408 -38.55 -3.69 -23.23
CA GLY A 408 -39.77 -3.52 -24.01
C GLY A 408 -40.76 -2.45 -23.49
N TYR A 409 -40.46 -1.80 -22.38
CA TYR A 409 -41.30 -0.72 -21.82
C TYR A 409 -41.13 0.60 -22.57
N LYS A 410 -42.24 1.35 -22.63
CA LYS A 410 -42.23 2.68 -23.24
C LYS A 410 -41.66 3.71 -22.28
N VAL A 411 -40.87 4.64 -22.85
CA VAL A 411 -40.34 5.80 -22.15
C VAL A 411 -40.65 7.03 -22.99
N THR A 412 -41.66 7.79 -22.54
CA THR A 412 -42.20 8.94 -23.27
C THR A 412 -42.09 10.22 -22.48
N GLY A 413 -42.18 11.36 -23.16
CA GLY A 413 -42.14 12.67 -22.57
C GLY A 413 -41.67 13.71 -23.59
N SER A 414 -41.34 14.91 -23.12
CA SER A 414 -40.81 15.97 -23.96
C SER A 414 -39.77 16.82 -23.25
N PHE A 415 -39.02 17.60 -24.02
CA PHE A 415 -38.21 18.70 -23.53
C PHE A 415 -38.72 19.99 -24.16
N LYS A 416 -38.82 21.06 -23.36
CA LYS A 416 -39.16 22.39 -23.83
C LYS A 416 -38.22 23.43 -23.22
N GLY A 417 -37.55 24.19 -24.08
CA GLY A 417 -36.65 25.25 -23.64
C GLY A 417 -35.51 25.53 -24.59
N ILE A 418 -34.60 26.37 -24.14
CA ILE A 418 -33.35 26.67 -24.83
C ILE A 418 -32.33 25.59 -24.52
N LEU A 419 -31.63 25.14 -25.53
CA LEU A 419 -30.54 24.14 -25.35
C LEU A 419 -29.27 24.87 -24.92
N ASP A 420 -28.76 24.55 -23.71
CA ASP A 420 -27.51 25.08 -23.20
C ASP A 420 -26.31 24.39 -23.88
N LEU A 421 -25.67 25.11 -24.80
CA LEU A 421 -24.61 24.61 -25.67
C LEU A 421 -23.25 24.82 -25.03
N HIS A 422 -22.53 23.73 -24.78
CA HIS A 422 -21.09 23.73 -24.49
C HIS A 422 -20.31 23.22 -25.68
N VAL A 423 -19.54 24.08 -26.31
CA VAL A 423 -18.58 23.66 -27.34
C VAL A 423 -17.31 23.15 -26.66
N GLN A 424 -17.00 21.89 -26.85
CA GLN A 424 -15.72 21.31 -26.46
C GLN A 424 -14.73 21.32 -27.62
#